data_c2cd54c45864a86584262aa2d369adbe
#
_entry.id   c2cd54c45864a86584262aa2d369adbe
#
_cell.length_a   1.000
_cell.length_b   1.000
_cell.length_c   1.000
_cell.angle_alpha   90.00
_cell.angle_beta   90.00
_cell.angle_gamma   90.00
#
_symmetry.space_group_name_H-M   'P 1'
#
loop_
_entity.id
_entity.type
_entity.pdbx_description
1 polymer ?
#
loop_
_entity_poly.entity_id
_entity_poly.type
_entity_poly.pdbx_seq_one_letter_code
_entity_poly.pdbx_strand_id
1 'polypeptide(L)'
;MGYRIVVAGATGNVGREMLNILAEREFPLADIAVVASSRSQGDEVDFGETGRKLKVQNIDNFDPTGWDMALFAIGSDATKIHAPRFAAAGCTVIDNSSLYRMDPDVPLIVPEVNPDAIDGYKKRNIIANPNCSTAQLVVALKPLHDAATIKRVVVSTYQSVSGAGKSGMDELFEQSRAIFVGDSVEPATFTKQIAFNVIPHIDVFLDDGSTKEEWKMVVETKKILDPKIKLTATCVRVPVFVGHSEAVTIEFENELSAEAAQDILREAPGIMLVDKREDGGYVTPVESAGDSATYISRVREDPTVENGLNLWCVSDNLRKGAALNAVQIAELLGRRHLQKG
;
A
#
# COMPACT_ATOMS: atom_id res chain seq x y z
N MET A 1 2.10 -26.68 11.62
CA MET A 1 2.82 -25.82 12.58
C MET A 1 2.74 -24.36 12.11
N GLY A 2 2.74 -23.38 13.05
CA GLY A 2 2.62 -21.95 12.69
C GLY A 2 3.97 -21.23 12.59
N TYR A 3 3.94 -19.98 12.15
CA TYR A 3 5.11 -19.10 12.03
C TYR A 3 5.24 -18.20 13.26
N ARG A 4 6.48 -17.82 13.57
CA ARG A 4 6.80 -16.81 14.58
C ARG A 4 7.00 -15.46 13.89
N ILE A 5 6.09 -14.49 14.14
CA ILE A 5 6.06 -13.21 13.46
C ILE A 5 6.35 -12.07 14.42
N VAL A 6 7.13 -11.10 13.97
CA VAL A 6 7.34 -9.81 14.65
C VAL A 6 6.62 -8.71 13.86
N VAL A 7 5.83 -7.88 14.52
CA VAL A 7 5.28 -6.66 13.95
C VAL A 7 6.03 -5.46 14.53
N ALA A 8 6.81 -4.78 13.71
CA ALA A 8 7.57 -3.60 14.09
C ALA A 8 6.81 -2.33 13.70
N GLY A 9 6.65 -1.41 14.67
CA GLY A 9 5.80 -0.23 14.53
C GLY A 9 4.34 -0.49 14.86
N ALA A 10 4.08 -1.46 15.72
CA ALA A 10 2.75 -1.96 16.08
C ALA A 10 1.80 -0.89 16.68
N THR A 11 2.33 0.22 17.18
CA THR A 11 1.54 1.33 17.73
C THR A 11 1.05 2.34 16.67
N GLY A 12 1.62 2.30 15.46
CA GLY A 12 1.21 3.12 14.32
C GLY A 12 -0.01 2.55 13.57
N ASN A 13 -0.63 3.35 12.69
CA ASN A 13 -1.83 2.95 11.96
C ASN A 13 -1.61 1.66 11.13
N VAL A 14 -0.53 1.59 10.35
CA VAL A 14 -0.21 0.42 9.52
C VAL A 14 0.12 -0.81 10.38
N GLY A 15 0.89 -0.64 11.47
CA GLY A 15 1.23 -1.75 12.36
C GLY A 15 0.01 -2.34 13.08
N ARG A 16 -0.92 -1.50 13.52
CA ARG A 16 -2.21 -1.95 14.10
C ARG A 16 -3.03 -2.69 13.07
N GLU A 17 -3.09 -2.16 11.85
CA GLU A 17 -3.83 -2.82 10.78
C GLU A 17 -3.19 -4.16 10.36
N MET A 18 -1.86 -4.31 10.44
CA MET A 18 -1.21 -5.61 10.27
C MET A 18 -1.69 -6.63 11.33
N LEU A 19 -1.83 -6.21 12.58
CA LEU A 19 -2.33 -7.07 13.66
C LEU A 19 -3.79 -7.47 13.42
N ASN A 20 -4.63 -6.53 12.98
CA ASN A 20 -6.03 -6.80 12.63
C ASN A 20 -6.10 -7.84 11.48
N ILE A 21 -5.36 -7.62 10.40
CA ILE A 21 -5.40 -8.48 9.21
C ILE A 21 -4.81 -9.86 9.50
N LEU A 22 -3.74 -9.98 10.30
CA LEU A 22 -3.21 -11.28 10.74
C LEU A 22 -4.27 -12.09 11.50
N ALA A 23 -5.07 -11.43 12.35
CA ALA A 23 -6.16 -12.05 13.09
C ALA A 23 -7.35 -12.39 12.18
N GLU A 24 -7.83 -11.45 11.35
CA GLU A 24 -8.95 -11.63 10.41
C GLU A 24 -8.70 -12.80 9.42
N ARG A 25 -7.46 -12.94 8.96
CA ARG A 25 -7.07 -13.97 7.99
C ARG A 25 -6.67 -15.29 8.65
N GLU A 26 -6.81 -15.38 9.97
CA GLU A 26 -6.39 -16.58 10.73
C GLU A 26 -4.98 -17.03 10.34
N PHE A 27 -4.04 -16.05 10.21
CA PHE A 27 -2.68 -16.35 9.80
C PHE A 27 -2.08 -17.44 10.73
N PRO A 28 -1.43 -18.48 10.18
CA PRO A 28 -0.95 -19.61 10.99
C PRO A 28 0.21 -19.19 11.91
N LEU A 29 -0.12 -18.68 13.08
CA LEU A 29 0.85 -18.21 14.08
C LEU A 29 1.22 -19.30 15.08
N ALA A 30 2.53 -19.52 15.26
CA ALA A 30 3.08 -20.22 16.44
C ALA A 30 3.33 -19.21 17.57
N ASP A 31 3.76 -18.00 17.22
CA ASP A 31 4.00 -16.92 18.18
C ASP A 31 3.96 -15.57 17.48
N ILE A 32 3.67 -14.50 18.23
CA ILE A 32 3.67 -13.13 17.75
C ILE A 32 4.28 -12.19 18.78
N ALA A 33 5.23 -11.36 18.34
CA ALA A 33 5.78 -10.25 19.11
C ALA A 33 5.49 -8.91 18.45
N VAL A 34 5.32 -7.87 19.26
CA VAL A 34 5.13 -6.50 18.81
C VAL A 34 6.23 -5.62 19.35
N VAL A 35 6.87 -4.87 18.44
CA VAL A 35 7.99 -4.01 18.80
C VAL A 35 7.79 -2.59 18.28
N ALA A 36 8.29 -1.61 19.02
CA ALA A 36 8.29 -0.20 18.64
C ALA A 36 9.50 0.51 19.28
N SER A 37 9.58 1.83 19.10
CA SER A 37 10.60 2.64 19.79
C SER A 37 10.44 2.61 21.30
N SER A 38 11.48 3.03 22.04
CA SER A 38 11.47 3.12 23.50
C SER A 38 10.31 3.94 24.06
N ARG A 39 9.77 4.90 23.30
CA ARG A 39 8.60 5.72 23.72
C ARG A 39 7.33 4.92 23.93
N SER A 40 7.15 3.85 23.19
CA SER A 40 5.97 2.98 23.28
C SER A 40 6.25 1.68 24.05
N GLN A 41 7.44 1.54 24.66
CA GLN A 41 7.78 0.33 25.41
C GLN A 41 6.84 0.17 26.62
N GLY A 42 6.21 -0.99 26.70
CA GLY A 42 5.28 -1.32 27.78
C GLY A 42 3.81 -1.00 27.46
N ASP A 43 3.52 -0.25 26.39
CA ASP A 43 2.17 -0.08 25.90
C ASP A 43 1.55 -1.44 25.53
N GLU A 44 0.24 -1.51 25.51
CA GLU A 44 -0.52 -2.65 25.04
C GLU A 44 -1.20 -2.33 23.72
N VAL A 45 -1.19 -3.28 22.79
CA VAL A 45 -1.93 -3.23 21.52
C VAL A 45 -2.82 -4.46 21.40
N ASP A 46 -4.00 -4.29 20.82
CA ASP A 46 -4.92 -5.38 20.58
C ASP A 46 -4.45 -6.23 19.38
N PHE A 47 -4.65 -7.53 19.45
CA PHE A 47 -4.48 -8.44 18.33
C PHE A 47 -5.84 -8.70 17.66
N GLY A 48 -6.19 -7.82 16.74
CA GLY A 48 -7.50 -7.81 16.13
C GLY A 48 -8.62 -7.74 17.17
N GLU A 49 -9.78 -8.29 16.85
CA GLU A 49 -10.92 -8.39 17.76
C GLU A 49 -10.91 -9.67 18.63
N THR A 50 -9.76 -10.32 18.77
CA THR A 50 -9.62 -11.59 19.50
C THR A 50 -9.71 -11.43 21.03
N GLY A 51 -9.65 -10.21 21.54
CA GLY A 51 -9.52 -9.91 22.97
C GLY A 51 -8.11 -10.13 23.55
N ARG A 52 -7.17 -10.63 22.73
CA ARG A 52 -5.76 -10.80 23.13
C ARG A 52 -5.02 -9.46 23.04
N LYS A 53 -4.35 -9.08 24.11
CA LYS A 53 -3.46 -7.92 24.16
C LYS A 53 -2.00 -8.36 24.06
N LEU A 54 -1.21 -7.58 23.34
CA LEU A 54 0.21 -7.80 23.15
C LEU A 54 0.98 -6.64 23.76
N LYS A 55 1.98 -6.93 24.58
CA LYS A 55 2.83 -5.92 25.21
C LYS A 55 3.96 -5.52 24.27
N VAL A 56 4.07 -4.22 24.01
CA VAL A 56 5.07 -3.64 23.13
C VAL A 56 6.47 -3.71 23.76
N GLN A 57 7.43 -4.28 23.04
CA GLN A 57 8.82 -4.35 23.43
C GLN A 57 9.64 -3.27 22.68
N ASN A 58 10.77 -2.87 23.26
CA ASN A 58 11.68 -1.95 22.57
C ASN A 58 12.44 -2.67 21.45
N ILE A 59 12.32 -2.16 20.22
CA ILE A 59 12.97 -2.74 19.04
C ILE A 59 14.50 -2.77 19.18
N ASP A 60 15.11 -1.78 19.86
CA ASP A 60 16.57 -1.70 20.03
C ASP A 60 17.14 -2.91 20.79
N ASN A 61 16.39 -3.43 21.76
CA ASN A 61 16.79 -4.51 22.65
C ASN A 61 16.18 -5.86 22.25
N PHE A 62 15.32 -5.90 21.24
CA PHE A 62 14.65 -7.13 20.83
C PHE A 62 15.61 -8.06 20.09
N ASP A 63 15.67 -9.33 20.50
CA ASP A 63 16.44 -10.38 19.80
C ASP A 63 15.57 -11.06 18.73
N PRO A 64 15.87 -10.88 17.43
CA PRO A 64 15.11 -11.49 16.34
C PRO A 64 15.50 -12.96 16.07
N THR A 65 16.42 -13.54 16.83
CA THR A 65 16.86 -14.94 16.64
C THR A 65 15.70 -15.90 16.84
N GLY A 66 15.52 -16.81 15.88
CA GLY A 66 14.46 -17.82 15.90
C GLY A 66 13.07 -17.30 15.53
N TRP A 67 12.94 -16.04 15.08
CA TRP A 67 11.74 -15.53 14.45
C TRP A 67 11.80 -15.77 12.95
N ASP A 68 10.66 -16.09 12.33
CA ASP A 68 10.60 -16.46 10.91
C ASP A 68 10.50 -15.23 10.01
N MET A 69 9.63 -14.30 10.38
CA MET A 69 9.31 -13.11 9.58
C MET A 69 9.11 -11.89 10.48
N ALA A 70 9.43 -10.71 9.94
CA ALA A 70 9.15 -9.43 10.58
C ALA A 70 8.45 -8.48 9.60
N LEU A 71 7.27 -7.99 9.97
CA LEU A 71 6.52 -6.99 9.24
C LEU A 71 6.92 -5.59 9.74
N PHE A 72 7.58 -4.79 8.91
CA PHE A 72 8.12 -3.48 9.30
C PHE A 72 7.24 -2.34 8.85
N ALA A 73 6.76 -1.54 9.80
CA ALA A 73 6.01 -0.29 9.60
C ALA A 73 6.63 0.85 10.43
N ILE A 74 7.97 1.01 10.36
CA ILE A 74 8.75 1.91 11.24
C ILE A 74 9.43 3.09 10.51
N GLY A 75 9.18 3.26 9.21
CA GLY A 75 9.81 4.30 8.40
C GLY A 75 11.26 3.99 8.01
N SER A 76 11.77 4.72 7.02
CA SER A 76 13.05 4.39 6.35
C SER A 76 14.27 4.47 7.26
N ASP A 77 14.35 5.48 8.15
CA ASP A 77 15.51 5.66 9.03
C ASP A 77 15.65 4.52 10.04
N ALA A 78 14.56 4.14 10.68
CA ALA A 78 14.56 3.00 11.61
C ALA A 78 14.76 1.68 10.86
N THR A 79 14.15 1.50 9.70
CA THR A 79 14.37 0.32 8.85
C THR A 79 15.83 0.16 8.46
N LYS A 80 16.53 1.24 8.13
CA LYS A 80 17.96 1.22 7.80
C LYS A 80 18.82 0.64 8.92
N ILE A 81 18.43 0.88 10.18
CA ILE A 81 19.13 0.39 11.37
C ILE A 81 18.76 -1.07 11.67
N HIS A 82 17.47 -1.39 11.65
CA HIS A 82 16.97 -2.64 12.20
C HIS A 82 16.82 -3.76 11.18
N ALA A 83 16.46 -3.49 9.91
CA ALA A 83 16.23 -4.54 8.93
C ALA A 83 17.48 -5.42 8.68
N PRO A 84 18.71 -4.87 8.56
CA PRO A 84 19.90 -5.71 8.40
C PRO A 84 20.14 -6.64 9.60
N ARG A 85 19.84 -6.19 10.81
CA ARG A 85 20.01 -7.00 12.04
C ARG A 85 19.02 -8.16 12.08
N PHE A 86 17.76 -7.91 11.73
CA PHE A 86 16.75 -8.97 11.64
C PHE A 86 17.10 -9.99 10.54
N ALA A 87 17.44 -9.49 9.36
CA ALA A 87 17.84 -10.31 8.22
C ALA A 87 19.05 -11.21 8.55
N ALA A 88 20.07 -10.67 9.23
CA ALA A 88 21.27 -11.41 9.66
C ALA A 88 20.96 -12.49 10.70
N ALA A 89 19.94 -12.30 11.53
CA ALA A 89 19.47 -13.30 12.50
C ALA A 89 18.60 -14.40 11.87
N GLY A 90 18.39 -14.36 10.54
CA GLY A 90 17.55 -15.32 9.81
C GLY A 90 16.07 -14.99 9.80
N CYS A 91 15.65 -13.86 10.38
CA CYS A 91 14.27 -13.37 10.33
C CYS A 91 14.05 -12.57 9.05
N THR A 92 13.21 -13.06 8.13
CA THR A 92 12.94 -12.37 6.86
C THR A 92 12.13 -11.10 7.11
N VAL A 93 12.64 -9.96 6.63
CA VAL A 93 11.98 -8.66 6.79
C VAL A 93 11.07 -8.36 5.61
N ILE A 94 9.82 -8.00 5.87
CA ILE A 94 8.88 -7.43 4.88
C ILE A 94 8.73 -5.95 5.24
N ASP A 95 9.32 -5.07 4.43
CA ASP A 95 9.50 -3.66 4.71
C ASP A 95 8.49 -2.79 3.97
N ASN A 96 7.67 -2.02 4.70
CA ASN A 96 6.74 -1.05 4.12
C ASN A 96 7.39 0.32 3.83
N SER A 97 8.62 0.57 4.27
CA SER A 97 9.29 1.83 3.98
C SER A 97 9.72 1.92 2.51
N SER A 98 10.12 3.10 2.07
CA SER A 98 10.64 3.29 0.71
C SER A 98 12.12 2.88 0.56
N LEU A 99 12.80 2.50 1.65
CA LEU A 99 14.25 2.35 1.70
C LEU A 99 14.80 1.34 0.68
N TYR A 100 14.20 0.16 0.63
CA TYR A 100 14.71 -0.95 -0.17
C TYR A 100 13.96 -1.19 -1.50
N ARG A 101 12.91 -0.41 -1.78
CA ARG A 101 12.05 -0.65 -2.95
C ARG A 101 12.81 -0.69 -4.27
N MET A 102 13.80 0.19 -4.44
CA MET A 102 14.60 0.28 -5.67
C MET A 102 15.96 -0.41 -5.57
N ASP A 103 16.27 -1.08 -4.46
CA ASP A 103 17.46 -1.94 -4.35
C ASP A 103 17.32 -3.13 -5.32
N PRO A 104 18.29 -3.38 -6.22
CA PRO A 104 18.21 -4.46 -7.21
C PRO A 104 18.23 -5.87 -6.59
N ASP A 105 18.74 -6.00 -5.37
CA ASP A 105 18.82 -7.27 -4.65
C ASP A 105 17.65 -7.51 -3.70
N VAL A 106 16.70 -6.58 -3.65
CA VAL A 106 15.48 -6.69 -2.84
C VAL A 106 14.26 -6.76 -3.76
N PRO A 107 13.47 -7.84 -3.73
CA PRO A 107 12.26 -7.93 -4.53
C PRO A 107 11.20 -6.96 -4.01
N LEU A 108 10.50 -6.29 -4.92
CA LEU A 108 9.36 -5.41 -4.68
C LEU A 108 8.11 -6.14 -5.12
N ILE A 109 7.19 -6.47 -4.19
CA ILE A 109 6.17 -7.49 -4.44
C ILE A 109 4.76 -6.99 -4.21
N VAL A 110 3.90 -7.29 -5.19
CA VAL A 110 2.43 -7.32 -5.06
C VAL A 110 1.99 -8.74 -5.43
N PRO A 111 1.50 -9.55 -4.49
CA PRO A 111 1.26 -10.98 -4.72
C PRO A 111 0.32 -11.32 -5.88
N GLU A 112 -0.63 -10.44 -6.20
CA GLU A 112 -1.53 -10.60 -7.35
C GLU A 112 -0.86 -10.29 -8.70
N VAL A 113 0.32 -9.65 -8.70
CA VAL A 113 0.98 -9.13 -9.91
C VAL A 113 2.24 -9.89 -10.25
N ASN A 114 3.17 -10.00 -9.30
CA ASN A 114 4.50 -10.57 -9.53
C ASN A 114 4.95 -11.54 -8.42
N PRO A 115 4.13 -12.57 -8.06
CA PRO A 115 4.42 -13.46 -6.94
C PRO A 115 5.75 -14.21 -7.08
N ASP A 116 6.22 -14.45 -8.31
CA ASP A 116 7.46 -15.21 -8.56
C ASP A 116 8.72 -14.40 -8.21
N ALA A 117 8.62 -13.08 -8.15
CA ALA A 117 9.74 -12.23 -7.72
C ALA A 117 10.18 -12.50 -6.27
N ILE A 118 9.34 -13.18 -5.46
CA ILE A 118 9.65 -13.52 -4.08
C ILE A 118 10.90 -14.43 -3.97
N ASP A 119 11.21 -15.23 -4.99
CA ASP A 119 12.37 -16.11 -5.00
C ASP A 119 13.69 -15.36 -4.80
N GLY A 120 13.71 -14.07 -5.16
CA GLY A 120 14.86 -13.17 -4.98
C GLY A 120 15.15 -12.75 -3.54
N TYR A 121 14.27 -13.01 -2.57
CA TYR A 121 14.40 -12.50 -1.19
C TYR A 121 15.68 -12.99 -0.48
N LYS A 122 16.18 -14.16 -0.85
CA LYS A 122 17.35 -14.80 -0.22
C LYS A 122 18.64 -13.98 -0.33
N LYS A 123 18.74 -13.07 -1.30
CA LYS A 123 19.93 -12.22 -1.49
C LYS A 123 20.17 -11.30 -0.29
N ARG A 124 19.12 -10.70 0.27
CA ARG A 124 19.19 -9.76 1.39
C ARG A 124 18.38 -10.22 2.61
N ASN A 125 17.59 -11.28 2.49
CA ASN A 125 16.57 -11.69 3.45
C ASN A 125 15.60 -10.54 3.80
N ILE A 126 15.34 -9.68 2.80
CA ILE A 126 14.42 -8.53 2.86
C ILE A 126 13.54 -8.57 1.62
N ILE A 127 12.27 -8.26 1.82
CA ILE A 127 11.26 -8.06 0.77
C ILE A 127 10.68 -6.67 0.94
N ALA A 128 10.57 -5.89 -0.13
CA ALA A 128 9.96 -4.57 -0.10
C ALA A 128 8.47 -4.62 -0.45
N ASN A 129 7.67 -3.88 0.31
CA ASN A 129 6.28 -3.59 0.05
C ASN A 129 6.18 -2.26 -0.71
N PRO A 130 5.41 -2.13 -1.80
CA PRO A 130 5.37 -0.93 -2.62
C PRO A 130 4.70 0.27 -1.94
N ASN A 131 4.74 1.40 -2.62
CA ASN A 131 3.94 2.58 -2.30
C ASN A 131 2.45 2.24 -2.36
N CYS A 132 1.65 2.88 -1.51
CA CYS A 132 0.22 2.57 -1.37
C CYS A 132 -0.57 2.80 -2.67
N SER A 133 -0.32 3.90 -3.38
CA SER A 133 -0.95 4.15 -4.68
C SER A 133 -0.43 3.18 -5.74
N THR A 134 0.87 2.90 -5.77
CA THR A 134 1.43 1.91 -6.71
C THR A 134 0.80 0.52 -6.52
N ALA A 135 0.59 0.08 -5.27
CA ALA A 135 0.05 -1.24 -4.98
C ALA A 135 -1.32 -1.47 -5.65
N GLN A 136 -2.26 -0.54 -5.46
CA GLN A 136 -3.60 -0.65 -6.07
C GLN A 136 -3.56 -0.46 -7.59
N LEU A 137 -2.72 0.46 -8.07
CA LEU A 137 -2.58 0.71 -9.51
C LEU A 137 -2.12 -0.53 -10.26
N VAL A 138 -1.05 -1.19 -9.81
CA VAL A 138 -0.51 -2.37 -10.53
C VAL A 138 -1.45 -3.57 -10.46
N VAL A 139 -2.27 -3.71 -9.41
CA VAL A 139 -3.34 -4.72 -9.35
C VAL A 139 -4.36 -4.47 -10.46
N ALA A 140 -4.79 -3.22 -10.65
CA ALA A 140 -5.72 -2.86 -11.73
C ALA A 140 -5.08 -3.03 -13.13
N LEU A 141 -3.80 -2.68 -13.29
CA LEU A 141 -3.10 -2.72 -14.57
C LEU A 141 -2.73 -4.14 -15.04
N LYS A 142 -2.38 -5.04 -14.11
CA LYS A 142 -1.84 -6.38 -14.45
C LYS A 142 -2.72 -7.16 -15.42
N PRO A 143 -4.00 -7.43 -15.14
CA PRO A 143 -4.85 -8.22 -16.03
C PRO A 143 -5.04 -7.56 -17.40
N LEU A 144 -5.10 -6.23 -17.46
CA LEU A 144 -5.22 -5.49 -18.71
C LEU A 144 -3.92 -5.49 -19.51
N HIS A 145 -2.77 -5.44 -18.84
CA HIS A 145 -1.46 -5.54 -19.45
C HIS A 145 -1.24 -6.92 -20.09
N ASP A 146 -1.64 -7.98 -19.41
CA ASP A 146 -1.55 -9.34 -19.92
C ASP A 146 -2.42 -9.55 -21.16
N ALA A 147 -3.57 -8.88 -21.24
CA ALA A 147 -4.49 -8.99 -22.35
C ALA A 147 -4.08 -8.17 -23.58
N ALA A 148 -3.62 -6.93 -23.40
CA ALA A 148 -3.46 -5.99 -24.49
C ALA A 148 -2.13 -5.22 -24.53
N THR A 149 -1.20 -5.50 -23.64
CA THR A 149 0.13 -4.85 -23.50
C THR A 149 0.04 -3.32 -23.38
N ILE A 150 0.21 -2.82 -22.17
CA ILE A 150 0.14 -1.38 -21.88
C ILE A 150 1.38 -0.67 -22.44
N LYS A 151 1.18 0.39 -23.21
CA LYS A 151 2.22 1.30 -23.72
C LYS A 151 2.43 2.48 -22.77
N ARG A 152 1.31 3.09 -22.33
CA ARG A 152 1.32 4.34 -21.58
C ARG A 152 0.21 4.38 -20.55
N VAL A 153 0.52 4.97 -19.39
CA VAL A 153 -0.44 5.25 -18.31
C VAL A 153 -0.32 6.72 -17.90
N VAL A 154 -1.44 7.38 -17.78
CA VAL A 154 -1.57 8.68 -17.12
C VAL A 154 -2.45 8.48 -15.91
N VAL A 155 -1.96 8.84 -14.72
CA VAL A 155 -2.70 8.68 -13.48
C VAL A 155 -2.73 9.96 -12.67
N SER A 156 -3.93 10.33 -12.23
CA SER A 156 -4.12 11.36 -11.21
C SER A 156 -4.64 10.69 -9.96
N THR A 157 -3.92 10.85 -8.84
CA THR A 157 -4.32 10.27 -7.56
C THR A 157 -5.09 11.26 -6.70
N TYR A 158 -6.00 10.76 -5.90
CA TYR A 158 -6.75 11.47 -4.86
C TYR A 158 -6.47 10.73 -3.54
N GLN A 159 -5.37 11.13 -2.87
CA GLN A 159 -4.84 10.38 -1.73
C GLN A 159 -5.36 10.92 -0.41
N SER A 160 -5.90 10.04 0.41
CA SER A 160 -6.39 10.33 1.75
C SER A 160 -5.28 10.73 2.71
N VAL A 161 -5.64 11.45 3.76
CA VAL A 161 -4.71 11.96 4.79
C VAL A 161 -4.07 10.88 5.65
N SER A 162 -4.67 9.69 5.75
CA SER A 162 -4.08 8.55 6.47
C SER A 162 -2.73 8.09 5.91
N GLY A 163 -2.44 8.40 4.62
CA GLY A 163 -1.12 8.19 4.02
C GLY A 163 0.00 9.02 4.67
N ALA A 164 -0.34 10.13 5.33
CA ALA A 164 0.57 10.92 6.17
C ALA A 164 0.57 10.46 7.65
N GLY A 165 -0.05 9.33 7.96
CA GLY A 165 -0.13 8.79 9.31
C GLY A 165 -1.19 9.46 10.19
N LYS A 166 -1.08 9.20 11.51
CA LYS A 166 -2.04 9.73 12.48
C LYS A 166 -2.08 11.27 12.48
N SER A 167 -0.94 11.92 12.35
CA SER A 167 -0.86 13.40 12.35
C SER A 167 -1.66 14.03 11.20
N GLY A 168 -1.66 13.41 10.01
CA GLY A 168 -2.49 13.89 8.89
C GLY A 168 -3.98 13.74 9.15
N MET A 169 -4.39 12.64 9.78
CA MET A 169 -5.80 12.42 10.18
C MET A 169 -6.25 13.40 11.25
N ASP A 170 -5.42 13.58 12.29
CA ASP A 170 -5.68 14.53 13.37
C ASP A 170 -5.80 15.97 12.80
N GLU A 171 -4.91 16.36 11.90
CA GLU A 171 -4.92 17.69 11.28
C GLU A 171 -6.20 17.93 10.46
N LEU A 172 -6.62 16.97 9.63
CA LEU A 172 -7.88 17.11 8.89
C LEU A 172 -9.08 17.28 9.86
N PHE A 173 -9.12 16.48 10.93
CA PHE A 173 -10.19 16.55 11.91
C PHE A 173 -10.22 17.91 12.62
N GLU A 174 -9.07 18.37 13.15
CA GLU A 174 -8.97 19.63 13.90
C GLU A 174 -9.22 20.84 13.01
N GLN A 175 -8.70 20.86 11.77
CA GLN A 175 -8.98 21.95 10.83
C GLN A 175 -10.45 22.00 10.46
N SER A 176 -11.10 20.85 10.22
CA SER A 176 -12.54 20.81 9.92
C SER A 176 -13.35 21.35 11.09
N ARG A 177 -13.03 20.94 12.31
CA ARG A 177 -13.68 21.43 13.53
C ARG A 177 -13.49 22.96 13.70
N ALA A 178 -12.25 23.44 13.55
CA ALA A 178 -11.92 24.85 13.69
C ALA A 178 -12.72 25.74 12.71
N ILE A 179 -12.82 25.32 11.45
CA ILE A 179 -13.59 26.07 10.44
C ILE A 179 -15.07 26.20 10.81
N PHE A 180 -15.68 25.13 11.32
CA PHE A 180 -17.11 25.17 11.70
C PHE A 180 -17.38 26.02 12.94
N VAL A 181 -16.42 26.25 13.83
CA VAL A 181 -16.57 27.11 15.00
C VAL A 181 -15.98 28.51 14.80
N GLY A 182 -15.43 28.80 13.60
CA GLY A 182 -14.89 30.11 13.26
C GLY A 182 -13.50 30.39 13.83
N ASP A 183 -12.76 29.34 14.20
CA ASP A 183 -11.38 29.44 14.67
C ASP A 183 -10.38 29.52 13.50
N SER A 184 -9.16 29.99 13.79
CA SER A 184 -8.07 30.02 12.81
C SER A 184 -7.56 28.61 12.53
N VAL A 185 -7.10 28.41 11.28
CA VAL A 185 -6.54 27.14 10.80
C VAL A 185 -5.08 27.35 10.39
N GLU A 186 -4.18 26.60 11.01
CA GLU A 186 -2.74 26.61 10.68
C GLU A 186 -2.32 25.22 10.19
N PRO A 187 -1.71 25.11 8.99
CA PRO A 187 -1.15 23.86 8.53
C PRO A 187 0.04 23.42 9.38
N ALA A 188 0.13 22.13 9.68
CA ALA A 188 1.22 21.53 10.48
C ALA A 188 1.88 20.33 9.80
N THR A 189 1.11 19.34 9.41
CA THR A 189 1.61 18.15 8.67
C THR A 189 1.64 18.41 7.16
N PHE A 190 0.65 19.14 6.66
CA PHE A 190 0.56 19.49 5.24
C PHE A 190 1.10 20.88 4.97
N THR A 191 1.47 21.13 3.71
CA THR A 191 2.03 22.43 3.28
C THR A 191 1.00 23.56 3.20
N LYS A 192 -0.27 23.21 3.17
CA LYS A 192 -1.44 24.12 3.13
C LYS A 192 -2.59 23.50 3.92
N GLN A 193 -3.61 24.31 4.22
CA GLN A 193 -4.86 23.81 4.77
C GLN A 193 -5.39 22.63 3.92
N ILE A 194 -5.68 21.51 4.59
CA ILE A 194 -6.23 20.31 3.93
C ILE A 194 -7.76 20.25 4.04
N ALA A 195 -8.35 20.71 5.14
CA ALA A 195 -9.79 20.69 5.29
C ALA A 195 -10.47 21.51 4.18
N PHE A 196 -11.41 20.89 3.45
CA PHE A 196 -12.15 21.47 2.33
C PHE A 196 -11.25 21.94 1.17
N ASN A 197 -10.08 21.33 0.99
CA ASN A 197 -9.10 21.71 -0.03
C ASN A 197 -8.47 20.50 -0.70
N VAL A 198 -7.80 20.70 -1.83
CA VAL A 198 -6.95 19.72 -2.51
C VAL A 198 -5.53 20.28 -2.65
N ILE A 199 -4.52 19.47 -2.39
CA ILE A 199 -3.12 19.87 -2.40
C ILE A 199 -2.36 19.01 -3.43
N PRO A 200 -1.98 19.56 -4.60
CA PRO A 200 -1.25 18.83 -5.64
C PRO A 200 0.24 18.73 -5.32
N HIS A 201 0.54 18.23 -4.12
CA HIS A 201 1.91 18.09 -3.60
C HIS A 201 1.95 17.04 -2.50
N ILE A 202 2.62 15.93 -2.76
CA ILE A 202 2.88 14.86 -1.79
C ILE A 202 4.35 14.51 -1.83
N ASP A 203 5.02 14.50 -0.67
CA ASP A 203 6.46 14.31 -0.50
C ASP A 203 7.27 15.50 -1.07
N VAL A 204 8.58 15.39 -1.22
CA VAL A 204 9.48 16.47 -1.66
C VAL A 204 9.47 16.62 -3.17
N PHE A 205 9.72 17.85 -3.65
CA PHE A 205 9.95 18.11 -5.07
C PHE A 205 11.31 17.57 -5.52
N LEU A 206 11.36 17.07 -6.75
CA LEU A 206 12.56 16.68 -7.47
C LEU A 206 12.97 17.75 -8.47
N ASP A 207 14.17 17.64 -9.03
CA ASP A 207 14.75 18.67 -9.92
C ASP A 207 13.97 18.84 -11.23
N ASP A 208 13.23 17.82 -11.67
CA ASP A 208 12.39 17.86 -12.87
C ASP A 208 10.99 18.47 -12.63
N GLY A 209 10.71 18.91 -11.41
CA GLY A 209 9.43 19.47 -11.00
C GLY A 209 8.38 18.46 -10.59
N SER A 210 8.65 17.15 -10.72
CA SER A 210 7.81 16.12 -10.14
C SER A 210 8.01 16.02 -8.63
N THR A 211 7.10 15.32 -7.94
CA THR A 211 7.31 14.97 -6.53
C THR A 211 7.89 13.56 -6.39
N LYS A 212 8.50 13.30 -5.24
CA LYS A 212 9.01 11.95 -4.95
C LYS A 212 7.89 10.92 -4.92
N GLU A 213 6.67 11.29 -4.55
CA GLU A 213 5.51 10.41 -4.61
C GLU A 213 5.18 10.00 -6.05
N GLU A 214 5.17 10.95 -6.98
CA GLU A 214 4.98 10.71 -8.41
C GLU A 214 6.10 9.83 -9.00
N TRP A 215 7.35 10.12 -8.62
CA TRP A 215 8.49 9.31 -9.00
C TRP A 215 8.35 7.85 -8.54
N LYS A 216 7.91 7.61 -7.29
CA LYS A 216 7.66 6.25 -6.78
C LYS A 216 6.69 5.49 -7.67
N MET A 217 5.57 6.11 -8.06
CA MET A 217 4.60 5.46 -8.94
C MET A 217 5.21 5.05 -10.27
N VAL A 218 6.07 5.89 -10.84
CA VAL A 218 6.75 5.60 -12.12
C VAL A 218 7.72 4.42 -11.97
N VAL A 219 8.64 4.50 -11.02
CA VAL A 219 9.74 3.51 -10.94
C VAL A 219 9.30 2.18 -10.35
N GLU A 220 8.37 2.22 -9.39
CA GLU A 220 7.85 1.01 -8.76
C GLU A 220 6.95 0.23 -9.72
N THR A 221 6.07 0.90 -10.50
CA THR A 221 5.27 0.24 -11.54
C THR A 221 6.16 -0.48 -12.57
N LYS A 222 7.24 0.17 -13.00
CA LYS A 222 8.21 -0.44 -13.92
C LYS A 222 8.91 -1.66 -13.32
N LYS A 223 9.25 -1.62 -12.04
CA LYS A 223 9.92 -2.74 -11.35
C LYS A 223 8.97 -3.92 -11.10
N ILE A 224 7.70 -3.64 -10.80
CA ILE A 224 6.71 -4.66 -10.44
C ILE A 224 6.08 -5.29 -11.69
N LEU A 225 5.73 -4.49 -12.69
CA LEU A 225 4.92 -4.92 -13.84
C LEU A 225 5.73 -5.06 -15.13
N ASP A 226 6.13 -3.94 -15.74
CA ASP A 226 6.95 -3.97 -16.98
C ASP A 226 7.77 -2.66 -17.08
N PRO A 227 9.11 -2.76 -17.27
CA PRO A 227 9.99 -1.60 -17.40
C PRO A 227 9.73 -0.75 -18.67
N LYS A 228 9.00 -1.27 -19.66
CA LYS A 228 8.66 -0.57 -20.90
C LYS A 228 7.49 0.39 -20.75
N ILE A 229 6.66 0.23 -19.75
CA ILE A 229 5.48 1.09 -19.53
C ILE A 229 5.92 2.54 -19.31
N LYS A 230 5.37 3.45 -20.12
CA LYS A 230 5.54 4.89 -19.96
C LYS A 230 4.45 5.37 -18.99
N LEU A 231 4.85 5.87 -17.82
CA LEU A 231 3.89 6.34 -16.81
C LEU A 231 4.21 7.79 -16.42
N THR A 232 3.17 8.59 -16.28
CA THR A 232 3.20 9.90 -15.63
C THR A 232 2.11 9.97 -14.59
N ALA A 233 2.42 10.59 -13.45
CA ALA A 233 1.50 10.71 -12.32
C ALA A 233 1.37 12.15 -11.87
N THR A 234 0.20 12.52 -11.37
CA THR A 234 -0.03 13.73 -10.58
C THR A 234 -0.64 13.32 -9.25
N CYS A 235 0.09 13.50 -8.16
CA CYS A 235 -0.34 13.05 -6.84
C CYS A 235 -0.96 14.20 -6.04
N VAL A 236 -2.24 14.04 -5.68
CA VAL A 236 -3.02 15.06 -4.97
C VAL A 236 -3.48 14.54 -3.61
N ARG A 237 -3.22 15.32 -2.55
CA ARG A 237 -3.78 15.08 -1.22
C ARG A 237 -5.19 15.66 -1.15
N VAL A 238 -6.15 14.87 -0.70
CA VAL A 238 -7.56 15.26 -0.58
C VAL A 238 -8.06 15.11 0.86
N PRO A 239 -9.12 15.84 1.26
CA PRO A 239 -9.65 15.82 2.63
C PRO A 239 -10.54 14.59 2.88
N VAL A 240 -9.96 13.42 2.69
CA VAL A 240 -10.55 12.10 2.92
C VAL A 240 -9.71 11.39 3.98
N PHE A 241 -10.32 10.76 4.97
CA PHE A 241 -9.58 10.12 6.06
C PHE A 241 -8.84 8.88 5.60
N VAL A 242 -9.51 7.93 4.96
CA VAL A 242 -8.98 6.64 4.52
C VAL A 242 -9.48 6.34 3.10
N GLY A 243 -8.65 5.63 2.32
CA GLY A 243 -8.94 5.25 0.95
C GLY A 243 -8.29 6.19 -0.07
N HIS A 244 -7.46 5.62 -0.96
CA HIS A 244 -6.89 6.34 -2.11
C HIS A 244 -7.69 6.03 -3.35
N SER A 245 -7.94 7.08 -4.15
CA SER A 245 -8.58 6.94 -5.45
C SER A 245 -7.63 7.36 -6.55
N GLU A 246 -7.84 6.82 -7.75
CA GLU A 246 -7.04 7.11 -8.93
C GLU A 246 -7.90 7.18 -10.18
N ALA A 247 -7.77 8.29 -10.92
CA ALA A 247 -8.26 8.39 -12.28
C ALA A 247 -7.13 7.94 -13.21
N VAL A 248 -7.35 6.85 -13.93
CA VAL A 248 -6.32 6.17 -14.73
C VAL A 248 -6.74 6.19 -16.20
N THR A 249 -5.85 6.68 -17.05
CA THR A 249 -5.95 6.62 -18.52
C THR A 249 -4.84 5.70 -19.04
N ILE A 250 -5.20 4.71 -19.84
CA ILE A 250 -4.31 3.66 -20.32
C ILE A 250 -4.35 3.61 -21.85
N GLU A 251 -3.18 3.57 -22.47
CA GLU A 251 -3.00 3.31 -23.89
C GLU A 251 -2.34 1.94 -24.09
N PHE A 252 -2.89 1.11 -24.97
CA PHE A 252 -2.45 -0.25 -25.24
C PHE A 252 -1.78 -0.40 -26.60
N GLU A 253 -1.03 -1.49 -26.78
CA GLU A 253 -0.50 -1.89 -28.09
C GLU A 253 -1.58 -2.55 -28.95
N ASN A 254 -2.44 -3.35 -28.31
CA ASN A 254 -3.50 -4.09 -28.98
C ASN A 254 -4.88 -3.55 -28.57
N GLU A 255 -5.86 -3.78 -29.42
CA GLU A 255 -7.25 -3.41 -29.13
C GLU A 255 -7.79 -4.14 -27.91
N LEU A 256 -8.45 -3.39 -27.03
CA LEU A 256 -9.18 -3.91 -25.87
C LEU A 256 -10.40 -3.02 -25.63
N SER A 257 -11.59 -3.56 -25.91
CA SER A 257 -12.83 -2.84 -25.64
C SER A 257 -13.09 -2.69 -24.13
N ALA A 258 -13.87 -1.68 -23.77
CA ALA A 258 -14.27 -1.47 -22.37
C ALA A 258 -15.06 -2.67 -21.81
N GLU A 259 -15.89 -3.33 -22.62
CA GLU A 259 -16.65 -4.51 -22.24
C GLU A 259 -15.70 -5.71 -21.96
N ALA A 260 -14.78 -5.98 -22.85
CA ALA A 260 -13.77 -7.03 -22.65
C ALA A 260 -12.89 -6.75 -21.43
N ALA A 261 -12.51 -5.50 -21.20
CA ALA A 261 -11.76 -5.09 -20.02
C ALA A 261 -12.57 -5.31 -18.72
N GLN A 262 -13.86 -5.02 -18.71
CA GLN A 262 -14.73 -5.28 -17.57
C GLN A 262 -14.83 -6.79 -17.26
N ASP A 263 -14.93 -7.65 -18.28
CA ASP A 263 -14.96 -9.09 -18.10
C ASP A 263 -13.65 -9.62 -17.51
N ILE A 264 -12.51 -9.16 -18.00
CA ILE A 264 -11.18 -9.48 -17.48
C ILE A 264 -11.03 -9.03 -16.03
N LEU A 265 -11.43 -7.79 -15.72
CA LEU A 265 -11.32 -7.23 -14.38
C LEU A 265 -12.22 -7.94 -13.36
N ARG A 266 -13.37 -8.46 -13.78
CA ARG A 266 -14.31 -9.19 -12.92
C ARG A 266 -13.72 -10.50 -12.38
N GLU A 267 -12.89 -11.17 -13.19
CA GLU A 267 -12.26 -12.45 -12.84
C GLU A 267 -10.85 -12.28 -12.22
N ALA A 268 -10.33 -11.04 -12.19
CA ALA A 268 -8.96 -10.79 -11.75
C ALA A 268 -8.81 -10.87 -10.22
N PRO A 269 -7.74 -11.49 -9.70
CA PRO A 269 -7.51 -11.61 -8.27
C PRO A 269 -7.32 -10.25 -7.60
N GLY A 270 -7.96 -10.07 -6.44
CA GLY A 270 -7.86 -8.84 -5.64
C GLY A 270 -8.68 -7.66 -6.17
N ILE A 271 -9.38 -7.82 -7.29
CA ILE A 271 -10.25 -6.80 -7.89
C ILE A 271 -11.73 -7.08 -7.57
N MET A 272 -12.46 -6.03 -7.32
CA MET A 272 -13.92 -6.03 -7.31
C MET A 272 -14.42 -4.97 -8.29
N LEU A 273 -15.03 -5.42 -9.38
CA LEU A 273 -15.62 -4.53 -10.39
C LEU A 273 -17.03 -4.09 -9.95
N VAL A 274 -17.19 -2.79 -9.71
CA VAL A 274 -18.48 -2.16 -9.45
C VAL A 274 -18.64 -1.02 -10.45
N ASP A 275 -19.22 -1.33 -11.60
CA ASP A 275 -19.29 -0.40 -12.74
C ASP A 275 -20.66 -0.44 -13.39
N LYS A 276 -21.62 0.28 -12.80
CA LYS A 276 -22.97 0.42 -13.34
C LYS A 276 -23.15 1.84 -13.89
N ARG A 277 -23.79 1.96 -15.04
CA ARG A 277 -24.10 3.25 -15.66
C ARG A 277 -25.39 3.85 -15.09
N GLU A 278 -25.39 4.04 -13.77
CA GLU A 278 -26.49 4.61 -12.99
C GLU A 278 -25.94 5.49 -11.85
N ASP A 279 -26.78 6.30 -11.24
CA ASP A 279 -26.39 7.15 -10.11
C ASP A 279 -25.91 6.29 -8.94
N GLY A 280 -24.68 6.58 -8.46
CA GLY A 280 -24.03 5.80 -7.39
C GLY A 280 -23.48 4.43 -7.82
N GLY A 281 -23.45 4.10 -9.11
CA GLY A 281 -22.97 2.82 -9.65
C GLY A 281 -21.44 2.66 -9.67
N TYR A 282 -20.72 3.29 -8.74
CA TYR A 282 -19.27 3.28 -8.58
C TYR A 282 -18.91 3.30 -7.10
N VAL A 283 -17.63 3.04 -6.79
CA VAL A 283 -17.12 3.01 -5.39
C VAL A 283 -16.28 4.25 -5.12
N THR A 284 -16.46 4.82 -3.92
CA THR A 284 -15.69 5.95 -3.40
C THR A 284 -14.82 5.51 -2.20
N PRO A 285 -13.90 6.35 -1.71
CA PRO A 285 -13.07 5.99 -0.56
C PRO A 285 -13.85 5.59 0.70
N VAL A 286 -15.00 6.17 0.92
CA VAL A 286 -15.82 5.88 2.14
C VAL A 286 -16.29 4.44 2.15
N GLU A 287 -16.70 3.89 1.01
CA GLU A 287 -17.13 2.50 0.93
C GLU A 287 -15.96 1.51 0.93
N SER A 288 -14.78 1.93 0.45
CA SER A 288 -13.60 1.05 0.40
C SER A 288 -12.82 0.97 1.72
N ALA A 289 -13.06 1.90 2.65
CA ALA A 289 -12.38 1.91 3.93
C ALA A 289 -12.72 0.66 4.76
N GLY A 290 -11.70 -0.05 5.23
CA GLY A 290 -11.84 -1.32 5.96
C GLY A 290 -11.99 -2.54 5.06
N ASP A 291 -12.05 -2.40 3.73
CA ASP A 291 -12.13 -3.53 2.81
C ASP A 291 -10.75 -3.92 2.24
N SER A 292 -10.65 -5.17 1.82
CA SER A 292 -9.42 -5.75 1.28
C SER A 292 -9.31 -5.66 -0.25
N ALA A 293 -10.40 -5.34 -0.94
CA ALA A 293 -10.44 -5.31 -2.40
C ALA A 293 -9.87 -4.02 -2.99
N THR A 294 -9.37 -4.15 -4.21
CA THR A 294 -9.15 -3.02 -5.11
C THR A 294 -10.39 -2.88 -5.98
N TYR A 295 -11.14 -1.79 -5.80
CA TYR A 295 -12.38 -1.54 -6.53
C TYR A 295 -12.09 -0.83 -7.84
N ILE A 296 -12.69 -1.33 -8.92
CA ILE A 296 -12.64 -0.71 -10.24
C ILE A 296 -14.05 -0.29 -10.65
N SER A 297 -14.15 0.93 -11.17
CA SER A 297 -15.38 1.53 -11.66
C SER A 297 -15.09 2.39 -12.88
N ARG A 298 -16.12 2.84 -13.58
CA ARG A 298 -16.03 3.84 -14.66
C ARG A 298 -15.14 3.43 -15.83
N VAL A 299 -15.10 2.13 -16.14
CA VAL A 299 -14.37 1.58 -17.32
C VAL A 299 -15.06 2.02 -18.59
N ARG A 300 -14.32 2.72 -19.45
CA ARG A 300 -14.85 3.27 -20.71
C ARG A 300 -13.73 3.53 -21.71
N GLU A 301 -14.07 3.55 -22.98
CA GLU A 301 -13.15 3.91 -24.05
C GLU A 301 -12.57 5.32 -23.86
N ASP A 302 -11.32 5.52 -24.26
CA ASP A 302 -10.72 6.83 -24.46
C ASP A 302 -10.74 7.16 -25.96
N PRO A 303 -11.65 8.05 -26.42
CA PRO A 303 -11.79 8.34 -27.84
C PRO A 303 -10.65 9.21 -28.39
N THR A 304 -9.68 9.59 -27.58
CA THR A 304 -8.57 10.46 -27.99
C THR A 304 -7.34 9.69 -28.48
N VAL A 305 -7.32 8.36 -28.28
CA VAL A 305 -6.27 7.47 -28.76
C VAL A 305 -6.88 6.21 -29.40
N GLU A 306 -6.13 5.51 -30.25
CA GLU A 306 -6.63 4.35 -30.99
C GLU A 306 -7.06 3.20 -30.07
N ASN A 307 -6.22 2.84 -29.09
CA ASN A 307 -6.45 1.73 -28.15
C ASN A 307 -6.33 2.24 -26.73
N GLY A 308 -7.37 2.89 -26.23
CA GLY A 308 -7.32 3.52 -24.92
C GLY A 308 -8.52 3.26 -24.05
N LEU A 309 -8.29 3.15 -22.75
CA LEU A 309 -9.32 3.06 -21.72
C LEU A 309 -9.09 4.06 -20.60
N ASN A 310 -10.19 4.50 -20.01
CA ASN A 310 -10.21 5.22 -18.74
C ASN A 310 -10.91 4.38 -17.69
N LEU A 311 -10.40 4.41 -16.47
CA LEU A 311 -11.03 3.76 -15.32
C LEU A 311 -10.83 4.57 -14.02
N TRP A 312 -11.61 4.24 -13.02
CA TRP A 312 -11.51 4.71 -11.66
C TRP A 312 -11.14 3.55 -10.74
N CYS A 313 -10.05 3.70 -10.00
CA CYS A 313 -9.53 2.70 -9.07
C CYS A 313 -9.57 3.25 -7.64
N VAL A 314 -10.05 2.47 -6.69
CA VAL A 314 -10.14 2.84 -5.26
C VAL A 314 -9.76 1.65 -4.39
N SER A 315 -8.96 1.89 -3.36
CA SER A 315 -8.75 0.89 -2.30
C SER A 315 -8.45 1.53 -0.95
N ASP A 316 -8.57 0.76 0.12
CA ASP A 316 -8.04 1.15 1.43
C ASP A 316 -6.51 1.15 1.39
N ASN A 317 -5.92 2.35 1.52
CA ASN A 317 -4.48 2.56 1.47
C ASN A 317 -3.72 2.01 2.68
N LEU A 318 -4.40 1.78 3.81
CA LEU A 318 -3.81 1.14 4.99
C LEU A 318 -3.84 -0.39 4.84
N ARG A 319 -4.82 -0.93 4.11
CA ARG A 319 -4.96 -2.35 3.82
C ARG A 319 -4.19 -2.75 2.57
N LYS A 320 -4.79 -2.72 1.38
CA LYS A 320 -4.09 -3.15 0.14
C LYS A 320 -2.85 -2.30 -0.14
N GLY A 321 -2.89 -1.03 0.17
CA GLY A 321 -1.74 -0.14 0.01
C GLY A 321 -0.57 -0.40 0.97
N ALA A 322 -0.77 -1.14 2.07
CA ALA A 322 0.24 -1.33 3.12
C ALA A 322 0.12 -2.67 3.84
N ALA A 323 -0.71 -2.75 4.89
CA ALA A 323 -0.75 -3.86 5.83
C ALA A 323 -1.20 -5.17 5.18
N LEU A 324 -2.26 -5.15 4.38
CA LEU A 324 -2.75 -6.35 3.71
C LEU A 324 -1.73 -6.90 2.72
N ASN A 325 -1.12 -6.03 1.89
CA ASN A 325 -0.12 -6.48 0.93
C ASN A 325 1.09 -7.11 1.65
N ALA A 326 1.52 -6.53 2.78
CA ALA A 326 2.60 -7.10 3.60
C ALA A 326 2.23 -8.47 4.20
N VAL A 327 1.01 -8.64 4.71
CA VAL A 327 0.53 -9.94 5.22
C VAL A 327 0.39 -10.96 4.08
N GLN A 328 -0.11 -10.57 2.91
CA GLN A 328 -0.17 -11.43 1.73
C GLN A 328 1.23 -11.87 1.25
N ILE A 329 2.24 -10.98 1.33
CA ILE A 329 3.65 -11.34 1.09
C ILE A 329 4.12 -12.37 2.11
N ALA A 330 3.79 -12.21 3.41
CA ALA A 330 4.14 -13.17 4.45
C ALA A 330 3.48 -14.54 4.20
N GLU A 331 2.22 -14.57 3.78
CA GLU A 331 1.53 -15.81 3.37
C GLU A 331 2.22 -16.48 2.18
N LEU A 332 2.58 -15.70 1.17
CA LEU A 332 3.26 -16.19 -0.03
C LEU A 332 4.63 -16.77 0.33
N LEU A 333 5.41 -16.05 1.16
CA LEU A 333 6.71 -16.50 1.66
C LEU A 333 6.58 -17.80 2.46
N GLY A 334 5.60 -17.86 3.35
CA GLY A 334 5.32 -19.05 4.15
C GLY A 334 5.02 -20.27 3.29
N ARG A 335 4.11 -20.12 2.32
CA ARG A 335 3.71 -21.21 1.40
C ARG A 335 4.84 -21.69 0.49
N ARG A 336 5.70 -20.78 -0.01
CA ARG A 336 6.73 -21.14 -1.01
C ARG A 336 8.08 -21.53 -0.39
N HIS A 337 8.50 -20.90 0.69
CA HIS A 337 9.88 -20.97 1.15
C HIS A 337 10.09 -21.37 2.60
N LEU A 338 9.10 -21.16 3.47
CA LEU A 338 9.23 -21.43 4.91
C LEU A 338 8.33 -22.60 5.36
N GLN A 339 8.02 -23.54 4.46
CA GLN A 339 7.15 -24.68 4.79
C GLN A 339 7.65 -25.36 6.06
N LYS A 340 6.86 -25.26 7.12
CA LYS A 340 7.04 -26.02 8.35
C LYS A 340 6.16 -27.26 8.24
N GLY A 341 6.80 -28.39 8.02
CA GLY A 341 6.16 -29.71 7.91
C GLY A 341 5.29 -30.10 9.12
#